data_dc554b18daf4ba3d309b848e943f92a1
#
_entry.id   dc554b18daf4ba3d309b848e943f92a1
#
_cell.length_a   1.000
_cell.length_b   1.000
_cell.length_c   1.000
_cell.angle_alpha   90.00
_cell.angle_beta   90.00
_cell.angle_gamma   90.00
#
_symmetry.space_group_name_H-M   'P 1'
#
loop_
_entity.id
_entity.type
_entity.pdbx_description
1 polymer ?
#
loop_
_entity_poly.entity_id
_entity_poly.type
_entity_poly.pdbx_seq_one_letter_code
_entity_poly.pdbx_strand_id
1 'polypeptide(L)'
;MTSQRQGGKLTKQAPTPIRHVPKSIERPEYAWQNTVHEDEGEPWVQTEETIEKMRESSRIAANALAAAGAAVRPGVTTDEIDRVAHEYMCDHGAYPSTLGYRGFEKSCCVSLNEIVCHGIPDTTVIEDGDIVNIDVTAYKNGVHGDTNRTFFAGDVSEEHRLLVERTHEAMMRGIRAAKPGREINVIGRVIESYAKRFGYNVVRDFTGHGVGPTFHNGLVVLHYDSDAYDDVLEEGMTLTA
;
A
#
# COMPACT_ATOMS: atom_id res chain seq x y z
N MET A 1 30.41 11.46 2.26
CA MET A 1 29.09 10.83 2.26
C MET A 1 28.15 11.80 2.98
N THR A 2 27.16 12.33 2.29
CA THR A 2 26.08 13.11 2.94
C THR A 2 25.33 12.18 3.87
N SER A 3 25.14 12.59 5.12
CA SER A 3 24.34 11.80 6.07
C SER A 3 22.94 11.62 5.50
N GLN A 4 22.43 10.38 5.41
CA GLN A 4 21.05 10.10 4.98
C GLN A 4 20.00 10.64 5.97
N ARG A 5 20.45 11.13 7.12
CA ARG A 5 19.60 11.78 8.14
C ARG A 5 20.14 13.17 8.47
N GLN A 6 19.25 14.16 8.45
CA GLN A 6 19.56 15.52 8.86
C GLN A 6 18.62 15.94 9.98
N GLY A 7 19.16 16.26 11.15
CA GLY A 7 18.36 16.57 12.33
C GLY A 7 17.45 15.42 12.78
N GLY A 8 17.89 14.17 12.57
CA GLY A 8 17.14 12.95 12.88
C GLY A 8 16.09 12.54 11.83
N LYS A 9 15.85 13.35 10.78
CA LYS A 9 14.88 13.05 9.71
C LYS A 9 15.60 12.53 8.47
N LEU A 10 14.94 11.60 7.78
CA LEU A 10 15.42 11.08 6.50
C LEU A 10 15.52 12.19 5.44
N THR A 11 16.53 12.11 4.61
CA THR A 11 16.74 13.00 3.47
C THR A 11 16.76 12.16 2.19
N LYS A 12 16.20 12.71 1.12
CA LYS A 12 16.18 12.06 -0.20
C LYS A 12 17.61 11.69 -0.60
N GLN A 13 17.79 10.44 -0.97
CA GLN A 13 19.07 9.91 -1.44
C GLN A 13 19.14 9.84 -2.97
N ALA A 14 20.21 9.27 -3.51
CA ALA A 14 20.39 9.15 -4.94
C ALA A 14 19.32 8.22 -5.53
N PRO A 15 18.66 8.64 -6.63
CA PRO A 15 17.72 7.78 -7.34
C PRO A 15 18.45 6.57 -7.95
N THR A 16 17.74 5.47 -8.05
CA THR A 16 18.19 4.25 -8.71
C THR A 16 17.44 4.01 -10.01
N PRO A 17 17.98 3.24 -10.97
CA PRO A 17 17.34 3.01 -12.25
C PRO A 17 15.95 2.41 -12.13
N ILE A 18 15.08 2.75 -13.09
CA ILE A 18 13.76 2.14 -13.25
C ILE A 18 13.93 0.68 -13.67
N ARG A 19 13.21 -0.23 -13.05
CA ARG A 19 13.27 -1.67 -13.38
C ARG A 19 12.42 -1.98 -14.59
N HIS A 20 12.87 -2.97 -15.35
CA HIS A 20 12.21 -3.37 -16.58
C HIS A 20 11.26 -4.55 -16.33
N VAL A 21 10.00 -4.38 -16.73
CA VAL A 21 9.02 -5.48 -16.75
C VAL A 21 9.09 -6.22 -18.09
N PRO A 22 9.17 -7.56 -18.11
CA PRO A 22 9.14 -8.35 -19.34
C PRO A 22 7.94 -8.02 -20.23
N LYS A 23 8.15 -7.97 -21.55
CA LYS A 23 7.08 -7.63 -22.52
C LYS A 23 5.94 -8.65 -22.58
N SER A 24 6.17 -9.86 -22.12
CA SER A 24 5.17 -10.93 -22.03
C SER A 24 4.17 -10.74 -20.91
N ILE A 25 4.43 -9.84 -19.96
CA ILE A 25 3.54 -9.53 -18.84
C ILE A 25 2.52 -8.49 -19.30
N GLU A 26 1.24 -8.78 -19.08
CA GLU A 26 0.14 -7.86 -19.28
C GLU A 26 0.36 -6.59 -18.46
N ARG A 27 0.04 -5.43 -19.04
CA ARG A 27 0.27 -4.12 -18.43
C ARG A 27 -1.03 -3.35 -18.32
N PRO A 28 -1.25 -2.61 -17.24
CA PRO A 28 -2.36 -1.68 -17.17
C PRO A 28 -2.18 -0.55 -18.20
N GLU A 29 -3.27 0.06 -18.61
CA GLU A 29 -3.30 1.03 -19.70
C GLU A 29 -2.35 2.22 -19.46
N TYR A 30 -2.30 2.74 -18.23
CA TYR A 30 -1.43 3.87 -17.87
C TYR A 30 0.07 3.58 -18.01
N ALA A 31 0.48 2.30 -18.05
CA ALA A 31 1.90 1.92 -18.16
C ALA A 31 2.53 2.32 -19.48
N TRP A 32 1.73 2.65 -20.51
CA TRP A 32 2.23 3.10 -21.83
C TRP A 32 1.58 4.38 -22.33
N GLN A 33 0.43 4.79 -21.76
CA GLN A 33 -0.26 6.00 -22.24
C GLN A 33 0.09 7.26 -21.43
N ASN A 34 0.74 7.10 -20.30
CA ASN A 34 1.07 8.18 -19.35
C ASN A 34 -0.17 8.98 -18.87
N THR A 35 -1.36 8.40 -19.04
CA THR A 35 -2.65 8.93 -18.60
C THR A 35 -3.30 7.94 -17.66
N VAL A 36 -3.69 8.41 -16.50
CA VAL A 36 -4.45 7.63 -15.53
C VAL A 36 -5.93 7.98 -15.72
N HIS A 37 -6.71 7.01 -16.16
CA HIS A 37 -8.17 7.14 -16.13
C HIS A 37 -8.63 6.69 -14.74
N GLU A 38 -9.00 7.67 -13.92
CA GLU A 38 -9.60 7.45 -12.61
C GLU A 38 -11.08 7.79 -12.71
N ASP A 39 -11.91 7.02 -12.06
CA ASP A 39 -13.33 7.34 -11.81
C ASP A 39 -14.27 7.46 -13.00
N GLU A 40 -13.97 6.93 -14.16
CA GLU A 40 -14.89 7.01 -15.28
C GLU A 40 -16.04 5.98 -15.22
N GLY A 41 -16.71 5.88 -14.05
CA GLY A 41 -17.96 5.11 -13.92
C GLY A 41 -17.75 3.60 -13.74
N GLU A 42 -16.60 3.17 -13.27
CA GLU A 42 -16.42 1.79 -12.87
C GLU A 42 -17.33 1.46 -11.68
N PRO A 43 -18.11 0.37 -11.74
CA PRO A 43 -18.97 0.00 -10.63
C PRO A 43 -18.14 -0.42 -9.42
N TRP A 44 -18.48 0.08 -8.23
CA TRP A 44 -17.81 -0.30 -6.98
C TRP A 44 -18.11 -1.76 -6.58
N VAL A 45 -19.27 -2.27 -6.98
CA VAL A 45 -19.66 -3.68 -6.80
C VAL A 45 -19.11 -4.49 -7.96
N GLN A 46 -18.19 -5.39 -7.66
CA GLN A 46 -17.53 -6.23 -8.63
C GLN A 46 -18.29 -7.53 -8.87
N THR A 47 -18.16 -8.10 -10.08
CA THR A 47 -18.71 -9.41 -10.38
C THR A 47 -17.93 -10.52 -9.66
N GLU A 48 -18.55 -11.69 -9.48
CA GLU A 48 -17.88 -12.86 -8.91
C GLU A 48 -16.62 -13.25 -9.71
N GLU A 49 -16.68 -13.16 -11.05
CA GLU A 49 -15.52 -13.39 -11.93
C GLU A 49 -14.38 -12.40 -11.66
N THR A 50 -14.71 -11.11 -11.52
CA THR A 50 -13.73 -10.07 -11.21
C THR A 50 -13.10 -10.31 -9.83
N ILE A 51 -13.91 -10.63 -8.83
CA ILE A 51 -13.43 -10.94 -7.47
C ILE A 51 -12.47 -12.14 -7.46
N GLU A 52 -12.75 -13.19 -8.25
CA GLU A 52 -11.86 -14.35 -8.31
C GLU A 52 -10.53 -13.99 -8.96
N LYS A 53 -10.53 -13.18 -10.02
CA LYS A 53 -9.28 -12.62 -10.59
C LYS A 53 -8.51 -11.77 -9.56
N MET A 54 -9.21 -10.94 -8.79
CA MET A 54 -8.62 -10.13 -7.72
C MET A 54 -8.00 -10.98 -6.61
N ARG A 55 -8.58 -12.14 -6.29
CA ARG A 55 -7.97 -13.09 -5.34
C ARG A 55 -6.62 -13.59 -5.80
N GLU A 56 -6.42 -13.79 -7.12
CA GLU A 56 -5.14 -14.18 -7.67
C GLU A 56 -4.13 -13.03 -7.58
N SER A 57 -4.46 -11.84 -8.08
CA SER A 57 -3.56 -10.67 -8.04
C SER A 57 -3.22 -10.27 -6.60
N SER A 58 -4.20 -10.28 -5.69
CA SER A 58 -3.98 -10.01 -4.26
C SER A 58 -3.06 -11.04 -3.59
N ARG A 59 -3.17 -12.32 -3.97
CA ARG A 59 -2.26 -13.36 -3.46
C ARG A 59 -0.83 -13.14 -3.93
N ILE A 60 -0.64 -12.71 -5.18
CA ILE A 60 0.69 -12.36 -5.70
C ILE A 60 1.24 -11.14 -4.95
N ALA A 61 0.43 -10.09 -4.77
CA ALA A 61 0.83 -8.91 -4.00
C ALA A 61 1.23 -9.27 -2.57
N ALA A 62 0.41 -10.06 -1.87
CA ALA A 62 0.68 -10.48 -0.49
C ALA A 62 1.97 -11.32 -0.36
N ASN A 63 2.24 -12.20 -1.32
CA ASN A 63 3.47 -13.00 -1.34
C ASN A 63 4.69 -12.16 -1.71
N ALA A 64 4.56 -11.20 -2.65
CA ALA A 64 5.61 -10.24 -2.96
C ALA A 64 5.95 -9.36 -1.75
N LEU A 65 4.92 -8.90 -1.02
CA LEU A 65 5.07 -8.19 0.24
C LEU A 65 5.80 -9.02 1.30
N ALA A 66 5.45 -10.31 1.42
CA ALA A 66 6.13 -11.21 2.35
C ALA A 66 7.61 -11.42 1.97
N ALA A 67 7.91 -11.60 0.68
CA ALA A 67 9.28 -11.73 0.18
C ALA A 67 10.09 -10.44 0.42
N ALA A 68 9.54 -9.28 0.09
CA ALA A 68 10.16 -7.98 0.34
C ALA A 68 10.38 -7.74 1.84
N GLY A 69 9.38 -8.07 2.68
CA GLY A 69 9.47 -7.97 4.13
C GLY A 69 10.54 -8.88 4.74
N ALA A 70 10.75 -10.07 4.20
CA ALA A 70 11.82 -10.97 4.63
C ALA A 70 13.23 -10.43 4.31
N ALA A 71 13.34 -9.51 3.36
CA ALA A 71 14.61 -8.84 3.04
C ALA A 71 14.91 -7.64 3.95
N VAL A 72 13.95 -7.17 4.76
CA VAL A 72 14.13 -6.04 5.68
C VAL A 72 15.12 -6.40 6.78
N ARG A 73 16.24 -5.70 6.80
CA ARG A 73 17.26 -5.78 7.85
C ARG A 73 18.17 -4.58 7.77
N PRO A 74 18.88 -4.23 8.86
CA PRO A 74 19.91 -3.19 8.82
C PRO A 74 20.95 -3.46 7.72
N GLY A 75 21.34 -2.39 7.01
CA GLY A 75 22.33 -2.43 5.93
C GLY A 75 21.77 -2.66 4.53
N VAL A 76 20.48 -3.01 4.39
CA VAL A 76 19.80 -3.15 3.09
C VAL A 76 19.28 -1.79 2.65
N THR A 77 19.30 -1.51 1.34
CA THR A 77 18.70 -0.28 0.80
C THR A 77 17.22 -0.45 0.50
N THR A 78 16.47 0.66 0.46
CA THR A 78 15.06 0.63 0.04
C THR A 78 14.91 0.19 -1.41
N ASP A 79 15.89 0.47 -2.28
CA ASP A 79 15.91 -0.04 -3.67
C ASP A 79 16.04 -1.57 -3.74
N GLU A 80 16.76 -2.19 -2.81
CA GLU A 80 16.85 -3.66 -2.74
C GLU A 80 15.50 -4.28 -2.36
N ILE A 81 14.74 -3.64 -1.48
CA ILE A 81 13.37 -4.06 -1.15
C ILE A 81 12.47 -3.98 -2.39
N ASP A 82 12.54 -2.87 -3.15
CA ASP A 82 11.84 -2.71 -4.41
C ASP A 82 12.24 -3.79 -5.44
N ARG A 83 13.53 -4.14 -5.52
CA ARG A 83 14.01 -5.20 -6.39
C ARG A 83 13.34 -6.55 -6.08
N VAL A 84 13.30 -6.91 -4.82
CA VAL A 84 12.69 -8.20 -4.39
C VAL A 84 11.20 -8.23 -4.72
N ALA A 85 10.46 -7.15 -4.44
CA ALA A 85 9.04 -7.05 -4.78
C ALA A 85 8.82 -7.13 -6.30
N HIS A 86 9.62 -6.38 -7.08
CA HIS A 86 9.57 -6.35 -8.54
C HIS A 86 9.77 -7.74 -9.14
N GLU A 87 10.87 -8.41 -8.78
CA GLU A 87 11.23 -9.71 -9.31
C GLU A 87 10.15 -10.74 -8.96
N TYR A 88 9.67 -10.75 -7.71
CA TYR A 88 8.61 -11.67 -7.30
C TYR A 88 7.35 -11.51 -8.17
N MET A 89 6.87 -10.26 -8.35
CA MET A 89 5.68 -10.00 -9.17
C MET A 89 5.89 -10.43 -10.62
N CYS A 90 7.03 -10.06 -11.21
CA CYS A 90 7.36 -10.41 -12.60
C CYS A 90 7.47 -11.93 -12.80
N ASP A 91 8.10 -12.66 -11.89
CA ASP A 91 8.25 -14.12 -11.93
C ASP A 91 6.89 -14.85 -11.85
N HIS A 92 5.87 -14.18 -11.27
CA HIS A 92 4.50 -14.69 -11.22
C HIS A 92 3.58 -14.11 -12.31
N GLY A 93 4.16 -13.44 -13.31
CA GLY A 93 3.43 -12.90 -14.46
C GLY A 93 2.53 -11.72 -14.13
N ALA A 94 2.83 -10.98 -13.06
CA ALA A 94 2.11 -9.78 -12.66
C ALA A 94 2.92 -8.52 -12.92
N TYR A 95 2.25 -7.43 -13.30
CA TYR A 95 2.85 -6.10 -13.44
C TYR A 95 2.82 -5.38 -12.08
N PRO A 96 3.92 -4.74 -11.63
CA PRO A 96 3.90 -3.88 -10.46
C PRO A 96 3.05 -2.63 -10.72
N SER A 97 1.87 -2.55 -10.11
CA SER A 97 0.88 -1.50 -10.45
C SER A 97 1.36 -0.08 -10.20
N THR A 98 2.22 0.13 -9.20
CA THR A 98 2.78 1.45 -8.90
C THR A 98 3.69 1.98 -10.01
N LEU A 99 4.37 1.08 -10.75
CA LEU A 99 5.33 1.46 -11.79
C LEU A 99 4.66 2.16 -12.97
N GLY A 100 4.95 3.44 -13.15
CA GLY A 100 4.35 4.30 -14.16
C GLY A 100 3.06 4.98 -13.74
N TYR A 101 2.42 4.53 -12.64
CA TYR A 101 1.19 5.15 -12.16
C TYR A 101 1.46 6.59 -11.70
N ARG A 102 0.81 7.57 -12.32
CA ARG A 102 1.04 9.02 -12.07
C ARG A 102 2.54 9.40 -12.09
N GLY A 103 3.35 8.70 -12.88
CA GLY A 103 4.79 8.95 -13.00
C GLY A 103 5.64 8.36 -11.88
N PHE A 104 5.10 7.47 -11.04
CA PHE A 104 5.88 6.79 -10.02
C PHE A 104 6.86 5.79 -10.68
N GLU A 105 8.13 5.83 -10.30
CA GLU A 105 9.23 5.15 -11.02
C GLU A 105 9.66 3.82 -10.37
N LYS A 106 8.92 3.32 -9.38
CA LYS A 106 9.26 2.13 -8.60
C LYS A 106 8.12 1.12 -8.56
N SER A 107 8.45 -0.10 -8.22
CA SER A 107 7.52 -1.24 -8.25
C SER A 107 6.73 -1.42 -6.96
N CYS A 108 7.16 -0.76 -5.89
CA CYS A 108 6.46 -0.68 -4.61
C CYS A 108 6.81 0.62 -3.91
N CYS A 109 6.04 0.98 -2.88
CA CYS A 109 6.42 2.05 -1.98
C CYS A 109 7.16 1.48 -0.77
N VAL A 110 8.22 2.17 -0.32
CA VAL A 110 8.96 1.82 0.90
C VAL A 110 9.10 3.06 1.76
N SER A 111 8.33 3.10 2.84
CA SER A 111 8.23 4.27 3.71
C SER A 111 8.84 3.96 5.07
N LEU A 112 9.94 4.66 5.41
CA LEU A 112 10.65 4.47 6.67
C LEU A 112 10.22 5.54 7.68
N ASN A 113 9.97 5.12 8.91
CA ASN A 113 9.79 5.99 10.08
C ASN A 113 8.75 7.11 9.86
N GLU A 114 9.23 8.37 9.73
CA GLU A 114 8.39 9.55 9.55
C GLU A 114 7.80 9.71 8.14
N ILE A 115 8.20 8.89 7.18
CA ILE A 115 7.58 8.87 5.84
C ILE A 115 6.22 8.18 5.96
N VAL A 116 5.16 8.95 5.83
CA VAL A 116 3.78 8.47 6.10
C VAL A 116 3.36 7.38 5.12
N CYS A 117 3.55 7.62 3.81
CA CYS A 117 3.27 6.67 2.72
C CYS A 117 3.98 7.11 1.44
N HIS A 118 3.86 6.31 0.37
CA HIS A 118 4.39 6.58 -0.97
C HIS A 118 5.88 6.89 -1.01
N GLY A 119 6.65 6.36 -0.04
CA GLY A 119 8.11 6.48 -0.04
C GLY A 119 8.70 5.89 -1.32
N ILE A 120 9.54 6.66 -2.01
CA ILE A 120 10.16 6.24 -3.27
C ILE A 120 11.46 5.48 -2.95
N PRO A 121 11.56 4.20 -3.28
CA PRO A 121 12.79 3.42 -3.10
C PRO A 121 14.00 4.08 -3.77
N ASP A 122 15.08 4.23 -3.03
CA ASP A 122 16.34 4.84 -3.46
C ASP A 122 17.53 4.17 -2.75
N THR A 123 18.69 4.84 -2.68
CA THR A 123 19.88 4.32 -1.99
C THR A 123 19.84 4.51 -0.47
N THR A 124 18.71 4.88 0.12
CA THR A 124 18.55 4.97 1.58
C THR A 124 18.78 3.61 2.21
N VAL A 125 19.70 3.55 3.17
CA VAL A 125 20.04 2.34 3.92
C VAL A 125 19.14 2.22 5.14
N ILE A 126 18.51 1.07 5.30
CA ILE A 126 17.72 0.70 6.48
C ILE A 126 18.69 0.54 7.67
N GLU A 127 18.38 1.18 8.78
CA GLU A 127 19.18 1.14 10.01
C GLU A 127 18.51 0.27 11.07
N ASP A 128 19.29 -0.12 12.09
CA ASP A 128 18.75 -0.80 13.26
C ASP A 128 17.76 0.07 14.01
N GLY A 129 16.59 -0.47 14.31
CA GLY A 129 15.51 0.26 14.96
C GLY A 129 14.50 0.93 14.03
N ASP A 130 14.70 0.88 12.69
CA ASP A 130 13.75 1.43 11.74
C ASP A 130 12.45 0.60 11.66
N ILE A 131 11.33 1.30 11.52
CA ILE A 131 10.07 0.72 11.06
C ILE A 131 9.93 0.98 9.56
N VAL A 132 9.59 -0.05 8.80
CA VAL A 132 9.61 -0.04 7.33
C VAL A 132 8.25 -0.48 6.81
N ASN A 133 7.43 0.47 6.34
CA ASN A 133 6.22 0.14 5.63
C ASN A 133 6.55 -0.17 4.18
N ILE A 134 6.07 -1.32 3.71
CA ILE A 134 6.16 -1.74 2.31
C ILE A 134 4.74 -1.87 1.79
N ASP A 135 4.48 -1.24 0.64
CA ASP A 135 3.18 -1.21 0.00
C ASP A 135 3.31 -1.72 -1.44
N VAL A 136 2.60 -2.80 -1.73
CA VAL A 136 2.73 -3.59 -2.96
C VAL A 136 1.37 -3.76 -3.61
N THR A 137 1.27 -3.34 -4.87
CA THR A 137 0.10 -3.60 -5.70
C THR A 137 0.51 -4.36 -6.96
N ALA A 138 -0.15 -5.48 -7.20
CA ALA A 138 0.08 -6.33 -8.37
C ALA A 138 -1.09 -6.26 -9.33
N TYR A 139 -0.82 -6.08 -10.64
CA TYR A 139 -1.80 -6.15 -11.70
C TYR A 139 -1.67 -7.45 -12.48
N LYS A 140 -2.76 -8.19 -12.58
CA LYS A 140 -2.83 -9.43 -13.36
C LYS A 140 -4.26 -9.71 -13.79
N ASN A 141 -4.45 -10.28 -14.97
CA ASN A 141 -5.76 -10.64 -15.52
C ASN A 141 -6.75 -9.45 -15.57
N GLY A 142 -6.23 -8.24 -15.80
CA GLY A 142 -7.04 -7.03 -15.90
C GLY A 142 -7.46 -6.41 -14.57
N VAL A 143 -6.91 -6.84 -13.43
CA VAL A 143 -7.31 -6.36 -12.10
C VAL A 143 -6.12 -6.14 -11.17
N HIS A 144 -6.29 -5.26 -10.19
CA HIS A 144 -5.30 -4.94 -9.17
C HIS A 144 -5.57 -5.71 -7.87
N GLY A 145 -4.48 -6.07 -7.18
CA GLY A 145 -4.50 -6.55 -5.82
C GLY A 145 -3.50 -5.76 -4.99
N ASP A 146 -3.98 -5.12 -3.93
CA ASP A 146 -3.28 -4.09 -3.18
C ASP A 146 -3.15 -4.48 -1.71
N THR A 147 -1.95 -4.33 -1.12
CA THR A 147 -1.68 -4.68 0.28
C THR A 147 -0.41 -4.02 0.80
N ASN A 148 -0.41 -3.65 2.08
CA ASN A 148 0.79 -3.15 2.74
C ASN A 148 0.98 -3.75 4.14
N ARG A 149 2.20 -3.62 4.64
CA ARG A 149 2.56 -4.00 6.00
C ARG A 149 3.82 -3.27 6.46
N THR A 150 3.88 -2.97 7.76
CA THR A 150 5.09 -2.45 8.40
C THR A 150 5.91 -3.57 9.00
N PHE A 151 7.21 -3.59 8.70
CA PHE A 151 8.21 -4.53 9.18
C PHE A 151 9.19 -3.83 10.12
N PHE A 152 9.84 -4.61 10.98
CA PHE A 152 10.84 -4.13 11.93
C PHE A 152 12.25 -4.47 11.43
N ALA A 153 13.14 -3.50 11.45
CA ALA A 153 14.54 -3.69 11.13
C ALA A 153 15.39 -3.76 12.43
N GLY A 154 15.81 -4.95 12.79
CA GLY A 154 16.61 -5.17 14.00
C GLY A 154 15.85 -4.93 15.31
N ASP A 155 16.48 -4.21 16.26
CA ASP A 155 15.92 -3.96 17.59
C ASP A 155 15.16 -2.64 17.64
N VAL A 156 13.86 -2.71 17.43
CA VAL A 156 12.94 -1.57 17.37
C VAL A 156 12.48 -1.18 18.79
N SER A 157 12.43 0.11 19.08
CA SER A 157 11.94 0.63 20.35
C SER A 157 10.52 0.15 20.66
N GLU A 158 10.18 0.05 21.96
CA GLU A 158 8.84 -0.34 22.37
C GLU A 158 7.78 0.66 21.87
N GLU A 159 8.10 1.95 21.83
CA GLU A 159 7.21 2.99 21.29
C GLU A 159 6.83 2.72 19.82
N HIS A 160 7.83 2.46 18.97
CA HIS A 160 7.62 2.14 17.56
C HIS A 160 6.88 0.82 17.38
N ARG A 161 7.22 -0.21 18.16
CA ARG A 161 6.51 -1.50 18.14
C ARG A 161 5.03 -1.32 18.45
N LEU A 162 4.72 -0.61 19.54
CA LEU A 162 3.35 -0.37 19.96
C LEU A 162 2.57 0.47 18.93
N LEU A 163 3.22 1.44 18.29
CA LEU A 163 2.59 2.20 17.19
C LEU A 163 2.15 1.26 16.07
N VAL A 164 3.03 0.40 15.59
CA VAL A 164 2.74 -0.54 14.49
C VAL A 164 1.67 -1.54 14.88
N GLU A 165 1.80 -2.19 16.05
CA GLU A 165 0.84 -3.20 16.53
C GLU A 165 -0.57 -2.61 16.74
N ARG A 166 -0.67 -1.41 17.31
CA ARG A 166 -1.93 -0.73 17.55
C ARG A 166 -2.56 -0.23 16.27
N THR A 167 -1.76 0.25 15.31
CA THR A 167 -2.24 0.63 13.98
C THR A 167 -2.83 -0.58 13.26
N HIS A 168 -2.13 -1.71 13.27
CA HIS A 168 -2.62 -2.96 12.69
C HIS A 168 -3.95 -3.40 13.35
N GLU A 169 -4.04 -3.38 14.68
CA GLU A 169 -5.29 -3.73 15.37
C GLU A 169 -6.42 -2.73 15.06
N ALA A 170 -6.11 -1.43 14.93
CA ALA A 170 -7.08 -0.41 14.53
C ALA A 170 -7.67 -0.73 13.15
N MET A 171 -6.82 -0.99 12.16
CA MET A 171 -7.19 -1.40 10.80
C MET A 171 -8.07 -2.66 10.83
N MET A 172 -7.64 -3.71 11.52
CA MET A 172 -8.38 -4.97 11.62
C MET A 172 -9.77 -4.79 12.29
N ARG A 173 -9.90 -3.83 13.19
CA ARG A 173 -11.21 -3.47 13.78
C ARG A 173 -12.09 -2.76 12.76
N GLY A 174 -11.54 -1.83 11.99
CA GLY A 174 -12.23 -1.16 10.89
C GLY A 174 -12.75 -2.16 9.87
N ILE A 175 -11.89 -3.07 9.39
CA ILE A 175 -12.26 -4.14 8.45
C ILE A 175 -13.37 -5.02 9.01
N ARG A 176 -13.29 -5.44 10.27
CA ARG A 176 -14.37 -6.23 10.90
C ARG A 176 -15.69 -5.48 11.04
N ALA A 177 -15.64 -4.15 11.09
CA ALA A 177 -16.84 -3.32 11.16
C ALA A 177 -17.51 -3.11 9.80
N ALA A 178 -16.75 -3.21 8.70
CA ALA A 178 -17.25 -3.14 7.34
C ALA A 178 -18.14 -4.36 7.05
N LYS A 179 -19.42 -4.10 6.81
CA LYS A 179 -20.41 -5.15 6.48
C LYS A 179 -21.45 -4.58 5.51
N PRO A 180 -22.02 -5.38 4.61
CA PRO A 180 -23.12 -4.95 3.76
C PRO A 180 -24.26 -4.32 4.58
N GLY A 181 -24.82 -3.23 4.07
CA GLY A 181 -25.86 -2.44 4.71
C GLY A 181 -25.39 -1.41 5.74
N ARG A 182 -24.08 -1.30 6.00
CA ARG A 182 -23.51 -0.25 6.86
C ARG A 182 -22.90 0.86 6.02
N GLU A 183 -22.93 2.07 6.52
CA GLU A 183 -22.18 3.19 5.91
C GLU A 183 -20.67 2.95 6.03
N ILE A 184 -19.93 3.31 4.98
CA ILE A 184 -18.48 3.12 4.88
C ILE A 184 -17.72 3.87 5.97
N ASN A 185 -18.26 5.00 6.45
CA ASN A 185 -17.69 5.82 7.52
C ASN A 185 -17.52 5.07 8.85
N VAL A 186 -18.19 3.93 9.02
CA VAL A 186 -18.00 3.06 10.21
C VAL A 186 -16.56 2.61 10.35
N ILE A 187 -15.83 2.44 9.24
CA ILE A 187 -14.43 2.03 9.24
C ILE A 187 -13.60 3.08 9.96
N GLY A 188 -13.67 4.33 9.51
CA GLY A 188 -12.92 5.45 10.10
C GLY A 188 -13.30 5.72 11.55
N ARG A 189 -14.58 5.68 11.87
CA ARG A 189 -15.09 5.85 13.25
C ARG A 189 -14.47 4.84 14.21
N VAL A 190 -14.40 3.58 13.80
CA VAL A 190 -13.83 2.49 14.63
C VAL A 190 -12.32 2.63 14.74
N ILE A 191 -11.61 2.94 13.65
CA ILE A 191 -10.15 3.12 13.63
C ILE A 191 -9.75 4.28 14.54
N GLU A 192 -10.33 5.47 14.33
CA GLU A 192 -9.98 6.66 15.11
C GLU A 192 -10.33 6.50 16.60
N SER A 193 -11.50 5.94 16.90
CA SER A 193 -11.89 5.66 18.28
C SER A 193 -10.90 4.75 19.00
N TYR A 194 -10.37 3.74 18.32
CA TYR A 194 -9.37 2.85 18.88
C TYR A 194 -8.01 3.54 19.06
N ALA A 195 -7.53 4.25 18.03
CA ALA A 195 -6.25 4.96 18.07
C ALA A 195 -6.19 6.00 19.21
N LYS A 196 -7.26 6.76 19.41
CA LYS A 196 -7.38 7.77 20.47
C LYS A 196 -7.21 7.20 21.89
N ARG A 197 -7.52 5.93 22.14
CA ARG A 197 -7.31 5.30 23.46
C ARG A 197 -5.86 5.27 23.90
N PHE A 198 -4.95 5.33 22.93
CA PHE A 198 -3.50 5.29 23.14
C PHE A 198 -2.83 6.64 22.90
N GLY A 199 -3.62 7.70 22.73
CA GLY A 199 -3.10 9.04 22.44
C GLY A 199 -2.64 9.25 21.00
N TYR A 200 -2.98 8.34 20.07
CA TYR A 200 -2.65 8.48 18.67
C TYR A 200 -3.72 9.28 17.92
N ASN A 201 -3.29 9.95 16.86
CA ASN A 201 -4.16 10.59 15.89
C ASN A 201 -4.09 9.85 14.55
N VAL A 202 -5.10 10.07 13.69
CA VAL A 202 -5.16 9.52 12.35
C VAL A 202 -4.71 10.59 11.35
N VAL A 203 -3.86 10.22 10.42
CA VAL A 203 -3.48 11.07 9.27
C VAL A 203 -4.70 11.28 8.39
N ARG A 204 -4.97 12.54 7.99
CA ARG A 204 -6.20 12.91 7.28
C ARG A 204 -6.01 13.17 5.79
N ASP A 205 -4.75 13.24 5.34
CA ASP A 205 -4.40 13.60 3.97
C ASP A 205 -4.41 12.40 3.02
N PHE A 206 -4.51 11.18 3.57
CA PHE A 206 -4.55 9.93 2.83
C PHE A 206 -5.74 9.07 3.25
N THR A 207 -6.25 8.31 2.30
CA THR A 207 -7.45 7.48 2.46
C THR A 207 -7.22 6.09 1.92
N GLY A 208 -7.99 5.11 2.38
CA GLY A 208 -8.23 3.90 1.62
C GLY A 208 -9.14 4.20 0.42
N HIS A 209 -9.25 3.26 -0.48
CA HIS A 209 -9.96 3.44 -1.74
C HIS A 209 -10.59 2.14 -2.25
N GLY A 210 -11.54 2.27 -3.15
CA GLY A 210 -11.99 1.15 -3.93
C GLY A 210 -10.92 0.70 -4.93
N VAL A 211 -10.82 -0.60 -5.18
CA VAL A 211 -9.84 -1.22 -6.06
C VAL A 211 -10.50 -2.35 -6.86
N GLY A 212 -10.08 -2.51 -8.11
CA GLY A 212 -10.65 -3.51 -9.01
C GLY A 212 -9.89 -3.56 -10.33
N PRO A 213 -10.58 -3.49 -11.48
CA PRO A 213 -9.97 -3.26 -12.80
C PRO A 213 -9.20 -1.93 -12.84
N THR A 214 -9.71 -0.90 -12.13
CA THR A 214 -9.00 0.37 -11.91
C THR A 214 -8.28 0.34 -10.57
N PHE A 215 -7.08 0.93 -10.50
CA PHE A 215 -6.27 0.97 -9.28
C PHE A 215 -6.96 1.75 -8.16
N HIS A 216 -7.55 2.91 -8.50
CA HIS A 216 -8.38 3.73 -7.61
C HIS A 216 -9.70 4.02 -8.34
N ASN A 217 -10.81 3.48 -7.86
CA ASN A 217 -12.10 3.56 -8.56
C ASN A 217 -13.06 4.61 -7.98
N GLY A 218 -12.54 5.57 -7.19
CA GLY A 218 -13.29 6.70 -6.63
C GLY A 218 -14.03 6.44 -5.33
N LEU A 219 -14.23 5.20 -4.93
CA LEU A 219 -14.72 4.93 -3.58
C LEU A 219 -13.68 5.40 -2.57
N VAL A 220 -14.07 6.24 -1.62
CA VAL A 220 -13.18 6.82 -0.60
C VAL A 220 -13.44 6.18 0.76
N VAL A 221 -12.39 5.68 1.39
CA VAL A 221 -12.43 5.06 2.73
C VAL A 221 -11.61 5.92 3.70
N LEU A 222 -12.29 6.76 4.49
CA LEU A 222 -11.61 7.55 5.52
C LEU A 222 -11.24 6.66 6.72
N HIS A 223 -10.08 6.94 7.32
CA HIS A 223 -9.61 6.24 8.52
C HIS A 223 -9.89 7.01 9.82
N TYR A 224 -10.67 8.10 9.73
CA TYR A 224 -11.12 8.93 10.85
C TYR A 224 -12.64 9.14 10.80
N ASP A 225 -13.24 9.53 11.92
CA ASP A 225 -14.67 9.77 12.03
C ASP A 225 -15.08 11.01 11.22
N SER A 226 -15.98 10.80 10.25
CA SER A 226 -16.46 11.86 9.36
C SER A 226 -17.79 11.45 8.73
N ASP A 227 -18.65 12.42 8.50
CA ASP A 227 -19.90 12.25 7.76
C ASP A 227 -19.74 12.66 6.27
N ALA A 228 -18.51 12.90 5.80
CA ALA A 228 -18.26 13.36 4.43
C ALA A 228 -18.52 12.27 3.37
N TYR A 229 -18.39 11.01 3.72
CA TYR A 229 -18.67 9.85 2.87
C TYR A 229 -19.54 8.88 3.66
N ASP A 230 -20.77 8.69 3.19
CA ASP A 230 -21.82 7.89 3.82
C ASP A 230 -22.34 6.77 2.92
N ASP A 231 -21.59 6.46 1.86
CA ASP A 231 -21.94 5.38 0.95
C ASP A 231 -22.21 4.07 1.70
N VAL A 232 -23.27 3.38 1.33
CA VAL A 232 -23.64 2.13 1.97
C VAL A 232 -22.86 0.98 1.34
N LEU A 233 -22.17 0.22 2.18
CA LEU A 233 -21.43 -0.96 1.75
C LEU A 233 -22.39 -2.03 1.21
N GLU A 234 -22.07 -2.57 0.05
CA GLU A 234 -22.80 -3.65 -0.60
C GLU A 234 -21.91 -4.89 -0.74
N GLU A 235 -22.55 -6.06 -0.83
CA GLU A 235 -21.84 -7.30 -1.14
C GLU A 235 -21.22 -7.22 -2.54
N GLY A 236 -19.94 -7.58 -2.65
CA GLY A 236 -19.17 -7.47 -3.89
C GLY A 236 -18.35 -6.19 -4.02
N MET A 237 -18.49 -5.21 -3.12
CA MET A 237 -17.56 -4.06 -3.08
C MET A 237 -16.17 -4.52 -2.66
N THR A 238 -15.14 -3.99 -3.35
CA THR A 238 -13.73 -4.26 -3.08
C THR A 238 -13.01 -2.96 -2.74
N LEU A 239 -12.29 -2.94 -1.62
CA LEU A 239 -11.67 -1.74 -1.09
C LEU A 239 -10.39 -2.04 -0.28
N THR A 240 -9.58 -0.99 -0.07
CA THR A 240 -8.45 -0.96 0.88
C THR A 240 -8.83 -0.17 2.14
N ALA A 241 -8.14 -0.45 3.27
CA ALA A 241 -8.33 0.25 4.54
C ALA A 241 -7.01 0.35 5.31
#